data_9d61c36be5cc83ca580c8d8554839b34
#
_entry.id   9d61c36be5cc83ca580c8d8554839b34
#
_cell.length_a   1.000
_cell.length_b   1.000
_cell.length_c   1.000
_cell.angle_alpha   90.00
_cell.angle_beta   90.00
_cell.angle_gamma   90.00
#
_symmetry.space_group_name_H-M   'P 1'
#
loop_
_entity.id
_entity.type
_entity.pdbx_description
1 polymer ?
#
loop_
_entity_poly.entity_id
_entity_poly.type
_entity_poly.pdbx_seq_one_letter_code
_entity_poly.pdbx_strand_id
1 'polypeptide(L)'
;MKILTIVYNLEQGGTQRAAQTFCEAYFRLGNDSRMLALYTGGQREIDLSRGGIKVNVGISKDYLSELSIWSPDVIHVHSHAIKGIDILTIKKTCPSAIFIETNVFSELSDYPEDILKYSFQLSEWCNYLYISRGGNEKKSLILPNPVDVVNFKKSSLEDRANFRRSHNIPEDTFVLGKIGQSFGGKWSRYLVDTLEMFIEKVSTRVILILVSPSQQLLNYVKERKLSEYVIHIERITGDKSLCDCYSSIDVFVHASSQGESFGYVLAESLLCETPVIVLNTPWADNSQSEVVGDAIGGFCVNNDRDMFKCMRKLYQDPSLRAELGAKGRERIISIYDSIKIAKQSLSYLIDGIAISQKIKLNSLEGLKNFNSFDKGVVVFLLWVKLKVKFFHRASNFFLKKFLGFQFDF
;
A
#
# COMPACT_ATOMS: atom_id res chain seq x y z
N MET A 1 11.86 -7.02 -25.02
CA MET A 1 10.47 -6.68 -25.38
C MET A 1 10.28 -5.18 -25.34
N LYS A 2 9.31 -4.65 -26.09
CA LYS A 2 8.86 -3.26 -26.00
C LYS A 2 7.66 -3.20 -25.06
N ILE A 3 7.79 -2.51 -23.94
CA ILE A 3 6.77 -2.48 -22.88
C ILE A 3 6.32 -1.04 -22.64
N LEU A 4 5.02 -0.79 -22.75
CA LEU A 4 4.39 0.47 -22.40
C LEU A 4 3.68 0.33 -21.05
N THR A 5 4.14 1.05 -20.04
CA THR A 5 3.43 1.19 -18.75
C THR A 5 2.52 2.40 -18.80
N ILE A 6 1.24 2.23 -18.43
CA ILE A 6 0.23 3.29 -18.47
C ILE A 6 -0.28 3.57 -17.06
N VAL A 7 -0.36 4.84 -16.70
CA VAL A 7 -0.92 5.32 -15.44
C VAL A 7 -1.73 6.60 -15.64
N TYR A 8 -2.61 6.92 -14.70
CA TYR A 8 -3.43 8.13 -14.73
C TYR A 8 -2.58 9.41 -14.79
N ASN A 9 -1.64 9.58 -13.85
CA ASN A 9 -0.69 10.69 -13.79
C ASN A 9 0.63 10.24 -13.15
N LEU A 10 1.62 11.14 -13.09
CA LEU A 10 2.94 10.88 -12.47
C LEU A 10 3.20 11.76 -11.24
N GLU A 11 2.15 12.07 -10.50
CA GLU A 11 2.23 12.75 -9.22
C GLU A 11 2.57 11.79 -8.07
N GLN A 12 2.43 12.24 -6.84
CA GLN A 12 2.67 11.40 -5.67
C GLN A 12 1.46 10.51 -5.37
N GLY A 13 1.72 9.22 -5.17
CA GLY A 13 0.71 8.22 -4.82
C GLY A 13 1.24 6.80 -4.96
N GLY A 14 0.56 5.85 -4.33
CA GLY A 14 0.95 4.43 -4.36
C GLY A 14 0.83 3.82 -5.76
N THR A 15 -0.22 4.13 -6.50
CA THR A 15 -0.44 3.67 -7.88
C THR A 15 0.66 4.16 -8.82
N GLN A 16 0.99 5.45 -8.72
CA GLN A 16 2.04 6.07 -9.51
C GLN A 16 3.42 5.51 -9.17
N ARG A 17 3.67 5.23 -7.87
CA ARG A 17 4.90 4.57 -7.43
C ARG A 17 5.01 3.16 -8.00
N ALA A 18 3.92 2.40 -7.98
CA ALA A 18 3.89 1.05 -8.55
C ALA A 18 4.21 1.07 -10.05
N ALA A 19 3.55 1.95 -10.81
CA ALA A 19 3.78 2.10 -12.24
C ALA A 19 5.23 2.48 -12.56
N GLN A 20 5.79 3.46 -11.84
CA GLN A 20 7.20 3.84 -11.95
C GLN A 20 8.11 2.66 -11.68
N THR A 21 7.93 1.97 -10.56
CA THR A 21 8.79 0.87 -10.13
C THR A 21 8.74 -0.31 -11.11
N PHE A 22 7.57 -0.64 -11.67
CA PHE A 22 7.45 -1.63 -12.75
C PHE A 22 8.21 -1.19 -14.00
N CYS A 23 7.98 0.05 -14.46
CA CYS A 23 8.61 0.58 -15.66
C CYS A 23 10.14 0.57 -15.56
N GLU A 24 10.68 1.02 -14.42
CA GLU A 24 12.13 0.98 -14.12
C GLU A 24 12.66 -0.46 -14.04
N ALA A 25 11.91 -1.37 -13.42
CA ALA A 25 12.30 -2.78 -13.32
C ALA A 25 12.32 -3.46 -14.70
N TYR A 26 11.35 -3.19 -15.57
CA TYR A 26 11.37 -3.66 -16.96
C TYR A 26 12.57 -3.12 -17.73
N PHE A 27 12.89 -1.82 -17.54
CA PHE A 27 14.05 -1.21 -18.18
C PHE A 27 15.36 -1.84 -17.69
N ARG A 28 15.53 -2.05 -16.39
CA ARG A 28 16.69 -2.74 -15.79
C ARG A 28 16.83 -4.20 -16.26
N LEU A 29 15.74 -4.84 -16.65
CA LEU A 29 15.74 -6.18 -17.25
C LEU A 29 16.10 -6.19 -18.74
N GLY A 30 16.50 -5.05 -19.32
CA GLY A 30 16.93 -4.92 -20.71
C GLY A 30 15.79 -4.78 -21.72
N ASN A 31 14.58 -4.42 -21.28
CA ASN A 31 13.47 -4.14 -22.18
C ASN A 31 13.48 -2.67 -22.64
N ASP A 32 12.97 -2.39 -23.85
CA ASP A 32 12.60 -1.02 -24.26
C ASP A 32 11.31 -0.64 -23.52
N SER A 33 11.48 -0.09 -22.31
CA SER A 33 10.39 0.25 -21.39
C SER A 33 10.08 1.74 -21.48
N ARG A 34 8.80 2.09 -21.69
CA ARG A 34 8.34 3.47 -21.79
C ARG A 34 7.14 3.70 -20.87
N MET A 35 6.93 4.95 -20.48
CA MET A 35 5.82 5.37 -19.62
C MET A 35 4.87 6.29 -20.37
N LEU A 36 3.56 6.08 -20.17
CA LEU A 36 2.49 6.99 -20.57
C LEU A 36 1.68 7.42 -19.34
N ALA A 37 1.72 8.71 -19.02
CA ALA A 37 0.75 9.33 -18.13
C ALA A 37 -0.42 9.85 -18.97
N LEU A 38 -1.66 9.43 -18.67
CA LEU A 38 -2.80 9.75 -19.51
C LEU A 38 -3.21 11.23 -19.42
N TYR A 39 -3.03 11.88 -18.28
CA TYR A 39 -3.56 13.23 -18.04
C TYR A 39 -2.49 14.24 -17.63
N THR A 40 -1.73 14.00 -16.57
CA THR A 40 -0.72 14.94 -16.07
C THR A 40 0.60 14.28 -15.76
N GLY A 41 1.69 15.01 -15.95
CA GLY A 41 3.03 14.65 -15.49
C GLY A 41 3.18 14.78 -13.98
N GLY A 42 4.39 15.06 -13.52
CA GLY A 42 4.72 15.28 -12.13
C GLY A 42 6.18 14.95 -11.82
N GLN A 43 6.53 14.89 -10.51
CA GLN A 43 7.92 14.64 -10.11
C GLN A 43 8.46 13.30 -10.65
N ARG A 44 7.62 12.28 -10.74
CA ARG A 44 8.01 10.95 -11.25
C ARG A 44 8.34 10.94 -12.75
N GLU A 45 7.77 11.86 -13.52
CA GLU A 45 8.16 12.08 -14.92
C GLU A 45 9.63 12.50 -15.02
N ILE A 46 10.05 13.44 -14.16
CA ILE A 46 11.41 13.93 -14.10
C ILE A 46 12.37 12.79 -13.70
N ASP A 47 12.00 12.02 -12.70
CA ASP A 47 12.81 10.92 -12.16
C ASP A 47 13.00 9.81 -13.21
N LEU A 48 11.93 9.39 -13.89
CA LEU A 48 11.95 8.41 -14.98
C LEU A 48 12.82 8.88 -16.15
N SER A 49 12.66 10.15 -16.57
CA SER A 49 13.41 10.75 -17.68
C SER A 49 14.90 10.83 -17.37
N ARG A 50 15.28 11.18 -16.13
CA ARG A 50 16.67 11.15 -15.65
C ARG A 50 17.22 9.72 -15.63
N GLY A 51 16.38 8.72 -15.38
CA GLY A 51 16.71 7.30 -15.47
C GLY A 51 16.85 6.75 -16.90
N GLY A 52 16.68 7.60 -17.93
CA GLY A 52 16.78 7.21 -19.35
C GLY A 52 15.51 6.58 -19.92
N ILE A 53 14.39 6.63 -19.21
CA ILE A 53 13.10 6.09 -19.66
C ILE A 53 12.34 7.17 -20.41
N LYS A 54 11.85 6.82 -21.62
CA LYS A 54 11.01 7.73 -22.40
C LYS A 54 9.62 7.84 -21.75
N VAL A 55 9.24 9.07 -21.41
CA VAL A 55 7.93 9.39 -20.82
C VAL A 55 7.11 10.23 -21.79
N ASN A 56 5.83 9.93 -21.91
CA ASN A 56 4.87 10.76 -22.61
C ASN A 56 3.70 11.14 -21.68
N VAL A 57 3.19 12.36 -21.84
CA VAL A 57 2.04 12.87 -21.08
C VAL A 57 0.93 13.25 -22.06
N GLY A 58 -0.24 12.65 -21.87
CA GLY A 58 -1.41 12.83 -22.73
C GLY A 58 -1.40 11.98 -23.99
N ILE A 59 -2.57 11.84 -24.58
CA ILE A 59 -2.79 11.09 -25.84
C ILE A 59 -3.06 12.11 -26.95
N SER A 60 -2.02 12.47 -27.73
CA SER A 60 -2.13 13.27 -28.95
C SER A 60 -2.15 12.39 -30.18
N LYS A 61 -2.56 12.95 -31.34
CA LYS A 61 -2.50 12.24 -32.65
C LYS A 61 -1.07 11.87 -33.00
N ASP A 62 -0.10 12.75 -32.74
CA ASP A 62 1.32 12.52 -33.04
C ASP A 62 1.86 11.39 -32.17
N TYR A 63 1.50 11.38 -30.88
CA TYR A 63 1.87 10.27 -29.98
C TYR A 63 1.28 8.94 -30.44
N LEU A 64 0.00 8.91 -30.86
CA LEU A 64 -0.61 7.67 -31.36
C LEU A 64 0.08 7.17 -32.64
N SER A 65 0.49 8.09 -33.52
CA SER A 65 1.27 7.75 -34.71
C SER A 65 2.65 7.17 -34.35
N GLU A 66 3.36 7.80 -33.41
CA GLU A 66 4.62 7.29 -32.90
C GLU A 66 4.44 5.91 -32.21
N LEU A 67 3.39 5.76 -31.41
CA LEU A 67 3.08 4.52 -30.68
C LEU A 67 2.80 3.37 -31.66
N SER A 68 2.07 3.64 -32.74
CA SER A 68 1.79 2.67 -33.81
C SER A 68 3.09 2.19 -34.47
N ILE A 69 4.02 3.11 -34.78
CA ILE A 69 5.32 2.79 -35.37
C ILE A 69 6.22 2.02 -34.40
N TRP A 70 6.26 2.46 -33.11
CA TRP A 70 7.04 1.77 -32.09
C TRP A 70 6.49 0.37 -31.82
N SER A 71 5.19 0.18 -31.87
CA SER A 71 4.49 -1.11 -31.76
C SER A 71 4.92 -1.92 -30.53
N PRO A 72 4.38 -1.61 -29.33
CA PRO A 72 4.72 -2.33 -28.11
C PRO A 72 4.26 -3.80 -28.16
N ASP A 73 5.06 -4.69 -27.58
CA ASP A 73 4.71 -6.10 -27.37
C ASP A 73 3.71 -6.24 -26.22
N VAL A 74 3.90 -5.45 -25.15
CA VAL A 74 3.10 -5.47 -23.91
C VAL A 74 2.68 -4.07 -23.52
N ILE A 75 1.44 -3.95 -23.11
CA ILE A 75 0.87 -2.74 -22.49
C ILE A 75 0.41 -3.11 -21.08
N HIS A 76 1.07 -2.52 -20.08
CA HIS A 76 0.79 -2.72 -18.67
C HIS A 76 0.03 -1.52 -18.11
N VAL A 77 -1.25 -1.70 -17.80
CA VAL A 77 -2.15 -0.65 -17.31
C VAL A 77 -2.23 -0.71 -15.78
N HIS A 78 -1.99 0.41 -15.10
CA HIS A 78 -2.29 0.56 -13.68
C HIS A 78 -3.68 1.18 -13.52
N SER A 79 -4.69 0.33 -13.33
CA SER A 79 -6.11 0.69 -13.42
C SER A 79 -6.62 1.45 -12.19
N HIS A 80 -6.42 2.77 -12.20
CA HIS A 80 -7.10 3.66 -11.26
C HIS A 80 -7.43 4.97 -11.97
N ALA A 81 -8.69 5.39 -11.88
CA ALA A 81 -9.21 6.62 -12.49
C ALA A 81 -9.01 6.73 -14.03
N ILE A 82 -8.73 5.61 -14.70
CA ILE A 82 -8.53 5.54 -16.15
C ILE A 82 -9.88 5.35 -16.84
N LYS A 83 -10.16 6.18 -17.84
CA LYS A 83 -11.37 6.05 -18.66
C LYS A 83 -11.21 4.93 -19.69
N GLY A 84 -12.23 4.10 -19.86
CA GLY A 84 -12.21 2.99 -20.80
C GLY A 84 -11.94 3.43 -22.23
N ILE A 85 -12.40 4.61 -22.64
CA ILE A 85 -12.17 5.15 -23.99
C ILE A 85 -10.68 5.36 -24.30
N ASP A 86 -9.86 5.72 -23.30
CA ASP A 86 -8.42 5.91 -23.49
C ASP A 86 -7.75 4.59 -23.80
N ILE A 87 -8.09 3.53 -23.05
CA ILE A 87 -7.56 2.19 -23.28
C ILE A 87 -8.03 1.60 -24.62
N LEU A 88 -9.29 1.82 -24.99
CA LEU A 88 -9.82 1.40 -26.30
C LEU A 88 -9.11 2.11 -27.46
N THR A 89 -8.76 3.38 -27.30
CA THR A 89 -8.00 4.14 -28.31
C THR A 89 -6.60 3.55 -28.49
N ILE A 90 -5.92 3.24 -27.38
CA ILE A 90 -4.60 2.61 -27.41
C ILE A 90 -4.68 1.19 -28.00
N LYS A 91 -5.72 0.41 -27.66
CA LYS A 91 -5.94 -0.93 -28.22
C LYS A 91 -6.14 -0.89 -29.74
N LYS A 92 -6.86 0.10 -30.27
CA LYS A 92 -7.01 0.30 -31.72
C LYS A 92 -5.69 0.67 -32.39
N THR A 93 -4.84 1.45 -31.71
CA THR A 93 -3.52 1.86 -32.21
C THR A 93 -2.52 0.70 -32.20
N CYS A 94 -2.59 -0.18 -31.20
CA CYS A 94 -1.68 -1.31 -30.99
C CYS A 94 -2.46 -2.63 -30.90
N PRO A 95 -3.09 -3.10 -31.98
CA PRO A 95 -4.00 -4.26 -31.96
C PRO A 95 -3.30 -5.57 -31.56
N SER A 96 -2.01 -5.70 -31.85
CA SER A 96 -1.21 -6.92 -31.59
C SER A 96 -0.64 -6.93 -30.15
N ALA A 97 -0.64 -5.81 -29.43
CA ALA A 97 -0.09 -5.75 -28.09
C ALA A 97 -0.89 -6.61 -27.10
N ILE A 98 -0.17 -7.28 -26.21
CA ILE A 98 -0.75 -7.99 -25.07
C ILE A 98 -1.04 -6.97 -23.97
N PHE A 99 -2.28 -6.91 -23.53
CA PHE A 99 -2.69 -6.03 -22.40
C PHE A 99 -2.71 -6.81 -21.09
N ILE A 100 -2.05 -6.28 -20.10
CA ILE A 100 -2.12 -6.71 -18.70
C ILE A 100 -2.48 -5.52 -17.83
N GLU A 101 -3.04 -5.80 -16.67
CA GLU A 101 -3.50 -4.80 -15.73
C GLU A 101 -2.94 -5.07 -14.33
N THR A 102 -2.46 -4.04 -13.63
CA THR A 102 -2.40 -4.03 -12.17
C THR A 102 -3.70 -3.41 -11.66
N ASN A 103 -4.55 -4.21 -11.04
CA ASN A 103 -5.83 -3.78 -10.49
C ASN A 103 -5.63 -3.22 -9.07
N VAL A 104 -5.67 -1.90 -8.94
CA VAL A 104 -5.23 -1.22 -7.72
C VAL A 104 -6.23 -1.34 -6.57
N PHE A 105 -7.53 -1.35 -6.85
CA PHE A 105 -8.59 -1.33 -5.84
C PHE A 105 -9.57 -2.49 -5.92
N SER A 106 -9.20 -3.56 -6.60
CA SER A 106 -10.04 -4.75 -6.78
C SER A 106 -11.41 -4.43 -7.39
N GLU A 107 -11.49 -3.38 -8.22
CA GLU A 107 -12.69 -2.95 -8.91
C GLU A 107 -12.74 -3.53 -10.32
N LEU A 108 -13.94 -3.59 -10.91
CA LEU A 108 -14.07 -3.93 -12.32
C LEU A 108 -13.60 -2.74 -13.16
N SER A 109 -12.80 -3.03 -14.19
CA SER A 109 -12.25 -2.01 -15.08
C SER A 109 -13.36 -1.40 -15.95
N ASP A 110 -13.20 -0.10 -16.30
CA ASP A 110 -14.12 0.65 -17.17
C ASP A 110 -13.94 0.33 -18.65
N TYR A 111 -13.22 -0.76 -18.97
CA TYR A 111 -13.02 -1.29 -20.32
C TYR A 111 -13.29 -2.79 -20.34
N PRO A 112 -13.64 -3.36 -21.55
CA PRO A 112 -13.97 -4.78 -21.66
C PRO A 112 -12.84 -5.69 -21.20
N GLU A 113 -13.15 -6.68 -20.37
CA GLU A 113 -12.17 -7.64 -19.85
C GLU A 113 -11.54 -8.54 -20.92
N ASP A 114 -12.17 -8.68 -22.08
CA ASP A 114 -11.63 -9.47 -23.19
C ASP A 114 -10.34 -8.86 -23.79
N ILE A 115 -10.13 -7.56 -23.61
CA ILE A 115 -8.88 -6.87 -23.98
C ILE A 115 -7.70 -7.39 -23.16
N LEU A 116 -7.93 -7.72 -21.89
CA LEU A 116 -6.86 -8.14 -20.97
C LEU A 116 -6.48 -9.60 -21.19
N LYS A 117 -5.19 -9.86 -21.20
CA LYS A 117 -4.66 -11.22 -21.01
C LYS A 117 -4.78 -11.62 -19.54
N TYR A 118 -4.31 -10.76 -18.63
CA TYR A 118 -4.38 -10.94 -17.18
C TYR A 118 -4.68 -9.64 -16.46
N SER A 119 -5.37 -9.76 -15.29
CA SER A 119 -5.55 -8.73 -14.28
C SER A 119 -4.83 -9.15 -13.01
N PHE A 120 -3.80 -8.41 -12.62
CA PHE A 120 -2.99 -8.67 -11.44
C PHE A 120 -3.62 -8.04 -10.21
N GLN A 121 -3.91 -8.85 -9.22
CA GLN A 121 -4.42 -8.45 -7.93
C GLN A 121 -3.28 -8.34 -6.92
N LEU A 122 -3.28 -7.31 -6.10
CA LEU A 122 -2.14 -6.95 -5.24
C LEU A 122 -1.91 -7.91 -4.08
N SER A 123 -2.91 -8.73 -3.74
CA SER A 123 -2.91 -9.63 -2.59
C SER A 123 -3.97 -10.71 -2.75
N GLU A 124 -3.96 -11.71 -1.87
CA GLU A 124 -5.06 -12.67 -1.77
C GLU A 124 -6.39 -11.98 -1.41
N TRP A 125 -6.35 -10.96 -0.52
CA TRP A 125 -7.50 -10.16 -0.16
C TRP A 125 -8.08 -9.42 -1.38
N CYS A 126 -7.24 -8.74 -2.14
CA CYS A 126 -7.65 -8.04 -3.36
C CYS A 126 -8.24 -9.00 -4.40
N ASN A 127 -7.63 -10.17 -4.59
CA ASN A 127 -8.15 -11.19 -5.50
C ASN A 127 -9.53 -11.68 -5.05
N TYR A 128 -9.71 -11.96 -3.76
CA TYR A 128 -11.01 -12.34 -3.22
C TYR A 128 -12.08 -11.26 -3.48
N LEU A 129 -11.76 -9.99 -3.24
CA LEU A 129 -12.69 -8.87 -3.49
C LEU A 129 -13.04 -8.73 -4.97
N TYR A 130 -12.03 -8.80 -5.86
CA TYR A 130 -12.22 -8.70 -7.31
C TYR A 130 -13.17 -9.78 -7.84
N ILE A 131 -12.91 -11.05 -7.49
CA ILE A 131 -13.77 -12.17 -7.90
C ILE A 131 -15.18 -12.03 -7.32
N SER A 132 -15.30 -11.61 -6.05
CA SER A 132 -16.60 -11.40 -5.40
C SER A 132 -17.43 -10.28 -6.04
N ARG A 133 -16.78 -9.32 -6.70
CA ARG A 133 -17.42 -8.24 -7.46
C ARG A 133 -17.80 -8.64 -8.89
N GLY A 134 -17.46 -9.85 -9.32
CA GLY A 134 -17.77 -10.39 -10.64
C GLY A 134 -16.59 -10.36 -11.62
N GLY A 135 -15.38 -10.10 -11.15
CA GLY A 135 -14.16 -10.18 -11.96
C GLY A 135 -13.88 -11.58 -12.47
N ASN A 136 -13.16 -11.68 -13.55
CA ASN A 136 -12.89 -12.93 -14.24
C ASN A 136 -11.81 -13.75 -13.54
N GLU A 137 -12.21 -14.80 -12.83
CA GLU A 137 -11.30 -15.71 -12.12
C GLU A 137 -10.22 -16.32 -13.05
N LYS A 138 -10.56 -16.58 -14.32
CA LYS A 138 -9.62 -17.18 -15.28
C LYS A 138 -8.53 -16.23 -15.79
N LYS A 139 -8.67 -14.92 -15.53
CA LYS A 139 -7.68 -13.90 -15.90
C LYS A 139 -7.04 -13.25 -14.68
N SER A 140 -7.51 -13.57 -13.48
CA SER A 140 -7.05 -12.99 -12.24
C SER A 140 -5.84 -13.75 -11.69
N LEU A 141 -4.75 -13.03 -11.45
CA LEU A 141 -3.51 -13.57 -10.88
C LEU A 141 -3.07 -12.68 -9.71
N ILE A 142 -2.51 -13.29 -8.67
CA ILE A 142 -1.94 -12.52 -7.57
C ILE A 142 -0.52 -12.11 -7.97
N LEU A 143 -0.32 -10.80 -8.09
CA LEU A 143 1.00 -10.21 -8.30
C LEU A 143 1.05 -8.88 -7.52
N PRO A 144 1.77 -8.83 -6.40
CA PRO A 144 1.83 -7.64 -5.57
C PRO A 144 2.57 -6.48 -6.25
N ASN A 145 2.41 -5.28 -5.72
CA ASN A 145 3.19 -4.14 -6.16
C ASN A 145 4.70 -4.38 -5.91
N PRO A 146 5.55 -4.00 -6.86
CA PRO A 146 7.00 -4.04 -6.70
C PRO A 146 7.48 -2.97 -5.74
N VAL A 147 8.50 -3.28 -4.94
CA VAL A 147 9.11 -2.33 -4.00
C VAL A 147 10.58 -2.14 -4.34
N ASP A 148 11.06 -0.91 -4.23
CA ASP A 148 12.49 -0.59 -4.38
C ASP A 148 13.25 -0.98 -3.09
N VAL A 149 13.80 -2.18 -3.09
CA VAL A 149 14.55 -2.74 -1.95
C VAL A 149 15.99 -2.23 -1.87
N VAL A 150 16.46 -1.49 -2.87
CA VAL A 150 17.83 -0.96 -2.93
C VAL A 150 17.93 0.41 -2.25
N ASN A 151 17.02 1.32 -2.60
CA ASN A 151 17.03 2.68 -2.08
C ASN A 151 16.45 2.78 -0.67
N PHE A 152 15.46 1.94 -0.34
CA PHE A 152 14.92 1.87 1.02
C PHE A 152 15.74 0.94 1.91
N LYS A 153 16.40 1.53 2.90
CA LYS A 153 17.22 0.82 3.89
C LYS A 153 17.32 1.61 5.17
N LYS A 154 17.71 0.92 6.23
CA LYS A 154 17.98 1.53 7.54
C LYS A 154 19.08 2.58 7.40
N SER A 155 18.82 3.76 7.92
CA SER A 155 19.77 4.87 7.96
C SER A 155 20.87 4.63 9.01
N SER A 156 22.01 5.32 8.85
CA SER A 156 23.08 5.29 9.83
C SER A 156 22.62 5.78 11.21
N LEU A 157 23.35 5.42 12.26
CA LEU A 157 23.05 5.91 13.62
C LEU A 157 23.16 7.43 13.69
N GLU A 158 24.08 8.02 12.93
CA GLU A 158 24.26 9.47 12.84
C GLU A 158 23.06 10.16 12.18
N ASP A 159 22.58 9.64 11.05
CA ASP A 159 21.39 10.17 10.36
C ASP A 159 20.14 10.10 11.26
N ARG A 160 19.96 8.99 11.97
CA ARG A 160 18.88 8.83 12.96
C ARG A 160 18.98 9.87 14.08
N ALA A 161 20.16 10.04 14.66
CA ALA A 161 20.41 11.02 15.70
C ALA A 161 20.18 12.45 15.19
N ASN A 162 20.61 12.75 13.95
CA ASN A 162 20.39 14.03 13.31
C ASN A 162 18.89 14.31 13.11
N PHE A 163 18.14 13.33 12.60
CA PHE A 163 16.69 13.46 12.44
C PHE A 163 16.00 13.71 13.79
N ARG A 164 16.33 12.94 14.84
CA ARG A 164 15.77 13.15 16.18
C ARG A 164 16.12 14.52 16.75
N ARG A 165 17.37 14.97 16.63
CA ARG A 165 17.80 16.31 17.10
C ARG A 165 17.08 17.44 16.36
N SER A 166 16.94 17.34 15.03
CA SER A 166 16.25 18.38 14.24
C SER A 166 14.75 18.52 14.58
N HIS A 167 14.16 17.50 15.21
CA HIS A 167 12.77 17.50 15.67
C HIS A 167 12.65 17.59 17.20
N ASN A 168 13.74 17.93 17.91
CA ASN A 168 13.77 18.06 19.38
C ASN A 168 13.30 16.78 20.12
N ILE A 169 13.60 15.60 19.59
CA ILE A 169 13.27 14.31 20.23
C ILE A 169 14.45 13.89 21.12
N PRO A 170 14.26 13.76 22.44
CA PRO A 170 15.29 13.25 23.32
C PRO A 170 15.73 11.84 22.97
N GLU A 171 16.99 11.50 23.25
CA GLU A 171 17.59 10.23 22.82
C GLU A 171 16.89 9.00 23.43
N ASP A 172 16.48 9.11 24.69
CA ASP A 172 15.82 8.05 25.46
C ASP A 172 14.30 7.97 25.24
N THR A 173 13.76 8.73 24.29
CA THR A 173 12.33 8.75 23.98
C THR A 173 11.94 7.56 23.10
N PHE A 174 10.86 6.87 23.47
CA PHE A 174 10.22 5.88 22.62
C PHE A 174 9.43 6.57 21.50
N VAL A 175 9.78 6.30 20.26
CA VAL A 175 9.23 7.00 19.10
C VAL A 175 8.28 6.09 18.34
N LEU A 176 7.01 6.45 18.34
CA LEU A 176 5.98 5.91 17.48
C LEU A 176 5.89 6.77 16.22
N GLY A 177 5.46 6.20 15.10
CA GLY A 177 5.27 7.00 13.90
C GLY A 177 4.22 6.47 12.96
N LYS A 178 3.64 7.38 12.18
CA LYS A 178 2.78 7.08 11.05
C LYS A 178 3.00 8.08 9.93
N ILE A 179 3.11 7.57 8.72
CA ILE A 179 3.19 8.33 7.47
C ILE A 179 1.97 7.99 6.62
N GLY A 180 1.35 8.98 6.00
CA GLY A 180 0.18 8.75 5.15
C GLY A 180 -0.12 9.95 4.26
N GLN A 181 -1.22 9.86 3.51
CA GLN A 181 -1.79 10.99 2.77
C GLN A 181 -2.79 11.72 3.67
N SER A 182 -2.94 13.03 3.52
CA SER A 182 -3.73 13.91 4.42
C SER A 182 -5.25 13.76 4.35
N PHE A 183 -5.80 12.84 3.56
CA PHE A 183 -7.24 12.63 3.52
C PHE A 183 -7.74 11.70 4.64
N GLY A 184 -8.98 11.93 5.12
CA GLY A 184 -9.50 11.40 6.37
C GLY A 184 -9.46 9.88 6.53
N GLY A 185 -9.80 9.11 5.50
CA GLY A 185 -9.86 7.64 5.60
C GLY A 185 -8.52 6.93 5.84
N LYS A 186 -7.39 7.62 5.70
CA LYS A 186 -6.05 7.08 6.00
C LYS A 186 -5.64 7.26 7.47
N TRP A 187 -6.45 7.95 8.27
CA TRP A 187 -6.16 8.28 9.67
C TRP A 187 -7.29 7.82 10.58
N SER A 188 -6.96 7.21 11.71
CA SER A 188 -7.90 6.72 12.70
C SER A 188 -7.58 7.30 14.08
N ARG A 189 -8.61 7.61 14.87
CA ARG A 189 -8.49 8.04 16.26
C ARG A 189 -7.79 7.00 17.14
N TYR A 190 -7.82 5.73 16.76
CA TYR A 190 -7.11 4.67 17.50
C TYR A 190 -5.64 4.98 17.75
N LEU A 191 -4.99 5.74 16.86
CA LEU A 191 -3.60 6.20 17.07
C LEU A 191 -3.48 7.07 18.32
N VAL A 192 -4.42 8.01 18.49
CA VAL A 192 -4.42 8.99 19.58
C VAL A 192 -4.90 8.32 20.87
N ASP A 193 -5.99 7.54 20.80
CA ASP A 193 -6.54 6.80 21.95
C ASP A 193 -5.50 5.82 22.51
N THR A 194 -4.76 5.15 21.64
CA THR A 194 -3.71 4.22 22.05
C THR A 194 -2.49 4.93 22.63
N LEU A 195 -2.12 6.10 22.08
CA LEU A 195 -1.07 6.95 22.65
C LEU A 195 -1.45 7.42 24.06
N GLU A 196 -2.68 7.87 24.25
CA GLU A 196 -3.18 8.29 25.56
C GLU A 196 -3.09 7.15 26.58
N MET A 197 -3.60 5.97 26.23
CA MET A 197 -3.47 4.78 27.08
C MET A 197 -2.02 4.45 27.42
N PHE A 198 -1.10 4.68 26.48
CA PHE A 198 0.32 4.43 26.68
C PHE A 198 0.93 5.42 27.68
N ILE A 199 0.62 6.70 27.54
CA ILE A 199 1.08 7.78 28.45
C ILE A 199 0.59 7.51 29.88
N GLU A 200 -0.69 7.18 30.03
CA GLU A 200 -1.29 6.94 31.34
C GLU A 200 -0.77 5.69 32.05
N LYS A 201 -0.48 4.61 31.31
CA LYS A 201 -0.27 3.27 31.91
C LYS A 201 1.15 2.73 31.76
N VAL A 202 2.00 3.36 30.94
CA VAL A 202 3.33 2.81 30.63
C VAL A 202 4.43 3.84 30.81
N SER A 203 4.42 4.93 30.05
CA SER A 203 5.49 5.93 30.10
C SER A 203 5.06 7.24 29.45
N THR A 204 5.46 8.36 30.05
CA THR A 204 5.38 9.71 29.45
C THR A 204 6.55 10.02 28.53
N ARG A 205 7.58 9.16 28.46
CA ARG A 205 8.71 9.31 27.54
C ARG A 205 8.38 8.67 26.18
N VAL A 206 7.36 9.19 25.52
CA VAL A 206 6.88 8.73 24.24
C VAL A 206 6.57 9.93 23.34
N ILE A 207 6.87 9.80 22.06
CA ILE A 207 6.48 10.76 21.02
C ILE A 207 5.83 10.00 19.87
N LEU A 208 4.78 10.57 19.29
CA LEU A 208 4.15 10.11 18.07
C LEU A 208 4.47 11.09 16.92
N ILE A 209 5.23 10.63 15.93
CA ILE A 209 5.48 11.38 14.69
C ILE A 209 4.33 11.12 13.72
N LEU A 210 3.68 12.18 13.24
CA LEU A 210 2.64 12.13 12.23
C LEU A 210 3.11 12.90 10.99
N VAL A 211 3.29 12.20 9.86
CA VAL A 211 3.68 12.82 8.58
C VAL A 211 2.47 12.92 7.67
N SER A 212 2.12 14.13 7.26
CA SER A 212 0.94 14.49 6.47
C SER A 212 -0.39 14.01 7.08
N PRO A 213 -0.65 14.23 8.38
CA PRO A 213 -1.91 13.83 9.01
C PRO A 213 -3.10 14.61 8.46
N SER A 214 -4.30 14.06 8.62
CA SER A 214 -5.52 14.80 8.37
C SER A 214 -5.74 15.89 9.43
N GLN A 215 -6.36 17.01 9.03
CA GLN A 215 -6.69 18.09 9.98
C GLN A 215 -7.63 17.59 11.10
N GLN A 216 -8.51 16.63 10.79
CA GLN A 216 -9.41 16.02 11.78
C GLN A 216 -8.63 15.31 12.89
N LEU A 217 -7.57 14.56 12.54
CA LEU A 217 -6.72 13.91 13.55
C LEU A 217 -5.97 14.92 14.40
N LEU A 218 -5.44 15.98 13.79
CA LEU A 218 -4.76 17.05 14.54
C LEU A 218 -5.69 17.78 15.51
N ASN A 219 -6.94 18.02 15.12
CA ASN A 219 -7.95 18.59 16.00
C ASN A 219 -8.23 17.65 17.18
N TYR A 220 -8.34 16.34 16.90
CA TYR A 220 -8.56 15.34 17.96
C TYR A 220 -7.38 15.26 18.95
N VAL A 221 -6.13 15.34 18.47
CA VAL A 221 -4.95 15.45 19.34
C VAL A 221 -5.06 16.64 20.30
N LYS A 222 -5.52 17.81 19.80
CA LYS A 222 -5.71 19.02 20.61
C LYS A 222 -6.85 18.84 21.62
N GLU A 223 -7.96 18.27 21.24
CA GLU A 223 -9.10 17.96 22.12
C GLU A 223 -8.69 17.06 23.28
N ARG A 224 -7.83 16.06 23.01
CA ARG A 224 -7.29 15.15 24.01
C ARG A 224 -6.13 15.75 24.82
N LYS A 225 -5.68 16.99 24.52
CA LYS A 225 -4.55 17.68 25.18
C LYS A 225 -3.21 16.92 25.06
N LEU A 226 -3.01 16.22 23.95
CA LEU A 226 -1.82 15.40 23.69
C LEU A 226 -0.81 16.07 22.76
N SER A 227 -0.93 17.38 22.52
CA SER A 227 -0.10 18.09 21.54
C SER A 227 1.40 18.04 21.86
N GLU A 228 1.78 17.96 23.13
CA GLU A 228 3.18 17.86 23.57
C GLU A 228 3.83 16.50 23.25
N TYR A 229 3.01 15.46 23.04
CA TYR A 229 3.46 14.11 22.69
C TYR A 229 3.42 13.83 21.18
N VAL A 230 3.06 14.84 20.36
CA VAL A 230 2.88 14.65 18.92
C VAL A 230 3.75 15.63 18.13
N ILE A 231 4.58 15.09 17.24
CA ILE A 231 5.31 15.88 16.26
C ILE A 231 4.58 15.77 14.92
N HIS A 232 4.11 16.90 14.43
CA HIS A 232 3.50 17.01 13.10
C HIS A 232 4.55 17.43 12.09
N ILE A 233 4.74 16.62 11.06
CA ILE A 233 5.55 16.93 9.88
C ILE A 233 4.60 17.04 8.68
N GLU A 234 4.56 18.20 8.05
CA GLU A 234 3.62 18.45 6.97
C GLU A 234 3.88 17.52 5.77
N ARG A 235 5.16 17.35 5.39
CA ARG A 235 5.55 16.50 4.27
C ARG A 235 7.04 16.15 4.32
N ILE A 236 7.37 14.94 3.91
CA ILE A 236 8.75 14.51 3.66
C ILE A 236 8.89 14.23 2.16
N THR A 237 9.94 14.76 1.54
CA THR A 237 10.27 14.57 0.13
C THR A 237 11.61 13.87 -0.02
N GLY A 238 11.68 12.94 -0.96
CA GLY A 238 12.88 12.14 -1.25
C GLY A 238 13.02 10.89 -0.37
N ASP A 239 13.48 9.83 -1.01
CA ASP A 239 13.57 8.51 -0.37
C ASP A 239 14.56 8.48 0.80
N LYS A 240 15.70 9.21 0.71
CA LYS A 240 16.67 9.31 1.83
C LYS A 240 16.04 9.91 3.08
N SER A 241 15.31 11.02 2.95
CA SER A 241 14.64 11.68 4.09
C SER A 241 13.53 10.81 4.68
N LEU A 242 12.82 10.03 3.83
CA LEU A 242 11.87 9.04 4.29
C LEU A 242 12.56 7.91 5.07
N CYS A 243 13.69 7.40 4.59
CA CYS A 243 14.47 6.39 5.31
C CYS A 243 14.94 6.91 6.67
N ASP A 244 15.37 8.18 6.75
CA ASP A 244 15.81 8.79 8.02
C ASP A 244 14.64 8.91 9.00
N CYS A 245 13.46 9.28 8.53
CA CYS A 245 12.25 9.30 9.33
C CYS A 245 11.87 7.91 9.82
N TYR A 246 11.72 6.92 8.92
CA TYR A 246 11.38 5.54 9.30
C TYR A 246 12.39 4.97 10.30
N SER A 247 13.70 5.15 10.02
CA SER A 247 14.77 4.63 10.88
C SER A 247 14.82 5.32 12.25
N SER A 248 14.25 6.52 12.40
CA SER A 248 14.16 7.27 13.66
C SER A 248 12.96 6.87 14.53
N ILE A 249 12.02 6.11 13.96
CA ILE A 249 10.85 5.55 14.62
C ILE A 249 11.22 4.18 15.22
N ASP A 250 10.81 3.93 16.47
CA ASP A 250 11.00 2.62 17.12
C ASP A 250 9.92 1.61 16.71
N VAL A 251 8.68 2.09 16.49
CA VAL A 251 7.54 1.27 16.04
C VAL A 251 6.65 2.11 15.12
N PHE A 252 6.44 1.62 13.90
CA PHE A 252 5.50 2.21 12.96
C PHE A 252 4.08 1.71 13.27
N VAL A 253 3.16 2.63 13.58
CA VAL A 253 1.79 2.30 14.01
C VAL A 253 0.81 2.70 12.91
N HIS A 254 0.20 1.72 12.23
CA HIS A 254 -0.68 1.98 11.11
C HIS A 254 -2.14 1.62 11.44
N ALA A 255 -2.94 2.64 11.67
CA ALA A 255 -4.40 2.52 11.74
C ALA A 255 -5.03 3.40 10.65
N SER A 256 -5.73 2.75 9.73
CA SER A 256 -6.49 3.37 8.65
C SER A 256 -7.90 2.81 8.67
N SER A 257 -8.93 3.65 8.55
CA SER A 257 -10.32 3.16 8.50
C SER A 257 -10.68 2.55 7.15
N GLN A 258 -9.92 2.89 6.10
CA GLN A 258 -10.09 2.34 4.75
C GLN A 258 -9.16 1.16 4.45
N GLY A 259 -8.22 0.86 5.35
CA GLY A 259 -7.19 -0.15 5.12
C GLY A 259 -6.22 0.21 4.00
N GLU A 260 -5.56 -0.82 3.49
CA GLU A 260 -4.62 -0.69 2.38
C GLU A 260 -4.85 -1.80 1.35
N SER A 261 -4.90 -1.44 0.08
CA SER A 261 -4.86 -2.42 -1.01
C SER A 261 -3.46 -3.01 -1.20
N PHE A 262 -2.41 -2.29 -0.75
CA PHE A 262 -1.04 -2.78 -0.60
C PHE A 262 -0.37 -2.20 0.65
N GLY A 263 -0.14 -0.89 0.69
CA GLY A 263 0.49 -0.19 1.82
C GLY A 263 2.00 -0.03 1.66
N TYR A 264 2.44 0.80 0.70
CA TYR A 264 3.86 1.11 0.51
C TYR A 264 4.56 1.57 1.79
N VAL A 265 3.90 2.38 2.60
CA VAL A 265 4.46 2.89 3.87
C VAL A 265 4.83 1.79 4.85
N LEU A 266 4.15 0.63 4.78
CA LEU A 266 4.47 -0.54 5.61
C LEU A 266 5.73 -1.24 5.09
N ALA A 267 5.80 -1.45 3.78
CA ALA A 267 6.96 -2.06 3.14
C ALA A 267 8.22 -1.19 3.33
N GLU A 268 8.10 0.13 3.18
CA GLU A 268 9.17 1.11 3.38
C GLU A 268 9.65 1.11 4.83
N SER A 269 8.74 1.09 5.81
CA SER A 269 9.06 0.97 7.24
C SER A 269 9.86 -0.31 7.52
N LEU A 270 9.40 -1.45 7.01
CA LEU A 270 10.07 -2.74 7.18
C LEU A 270 11.43 -2.80 6.48
N LEU A 271 11.59 -2.18 5.31
CA LEU A 271 12.89 -2.04 4.65
C LEU A 271 13.88 -1.23 5.47
N CYS A 272 13.40 -0.28 6.26
CA CYS A 272 14.20 0.48 7.22
C CYS A 272 14.38 -0.25 8.58
N GLU A 273 13.99 -1.52 8.67
CA GLU A 273 14.03 -2.35 9.88
C GLU A 273 13.21 -1.78 11.04
N THR A 274 12.17 -1.01 10.75
CA THR A 274 11.23 -0.49 11.74
C THR A 274 10.00 -1.39 11.78
N PRO A 275 9.76 -2.12 12.87
CA PRO A 275 8.63 -3.05 12.98
C PRO A 275 7.30 -2.32 12.98
N VAL A 276 6.25 -3.00 12.52
CA VAL A 276 4.94 -2.40 12.27
C VAL A 276 3.88 -2.99 13.19
N ILE A 277 3.01 -2.14 13.74
CA ILE A 277 1.70 -2.57 14.28
C ILE A 277 0.64 -2.06 13.32
N VAL A 278 -0.16 -2.96 12.76
CA VAL A 278 -1.17 -2.63 11.77
C VAL A 278 -2.56 -3.08 12.21
N LEU A 279 -3.55 -2.19 12.03
CA LEU A 279 -4.96 -2.50 12.28
C LEU A 279 -5.55 -3.25 11.09
N ASN A 280 -6.18 -4.40 11.33
CA ASN A 280 -6.99 -5.11 10.35
C ASN A 280 -8.29 -4.36 10.04
N THR A 281 -8.67 -4.33 8.78
CA THR A 281 -9.86 -3.62 8.27
C THR A 281 -10.66 -4.49 7.30
N PRO A 282 -11.16 -5.65 7.72
CA PRO A 282 -11.81 -6.61 6.84
C PRO A 282 -13.14 -6.12 6.23
N TRP A 283 -13.64 -4.97 6.63
CA TRP A 283 -14.78 -4.26 6.02
C TRP A 283 -14.40 -3.35 4.84
N ALA A 284 -13.10 -3.17 4.59
CA ALA A 284 -12.54 -2.34 3.54
C ALA A 284 -11.39 -3.08 2.84
N ASP A 285 -10.32 -2.39 2.43
CA ASP A 285 -9.10 -3.05 2.01
C ASP A 285 -8.35 -3.62 3.23
N ASN A 286 -7.72 -4.79 3.08
CA ASN A 286 -7.07 -5.47 4.20
C ASN A 286 -5.77 -6.20 3.81
N SER A 287 -5.08 -5.73 2.77
CA SER A 287 -3.81 -6.33 2.32
C SER A 287 -2.63 -6.00 3.23
N GLN A 288 -2.78 -5.02 4.13
CA GLN A 288 -1.73 -4.62 5.06
C GLN A 288 -1.21 -5.78 5.91
N SER A 289 -2.07 -6.73 6.27
CA SER A 289 -1.67 -7.92 7.04
C SER A 289 -0.78 -8.87 6.25
N GLU A 290 -1.04 -8.99 4.93
CA GLU A 290 -0.21 -9.79 4.04
C GLU A 290 1.17 -9.16 3.83
N VAL A 291 1.26 -7.83 3.79
CA VAL A 291 2.55 -7.12 3.67
C VAL A 291 3.38 -7.30 4.94
N VAL A 292 2.80 -7.04 6.10
CA VAL A 292 3.51 -7.12 7.38
C VAL A 292 3.84 -8.56 7.75
N GLY A 293 2.91 -9.50 7.58
CA GLY A 293 3.01 -10.87 8.10
C GLY A 293 2.99 -10.86 9.63
N ASP A 294 1.91 -11.36 10.24
CA ASP A 294 1.76 -11.36 11.69
C ASP A 294 2.90 -12.12 12.38
N ALA A 295 3.49 -11.51 13.42
CA ALA A 295 4.68 -11.97 14.14
C ALA A 295 5.95 -12.16 13.25
N ILE A 296 5.99 -11.58 12.02
CA ILE A 296 7.16 -11.57 11.14
C ILE A 296 7.73 -10.16 11.07
N GLY A 297 7.02 -9.20 10.44
CA GLY A 297 7.42 -7.79 10.37
C GLY A 297 6.81 -6.93 11.48
N GLY A 298 6.02 -7.53 12.37
CA GLY A 298 5.32 -6.84 13.43
C GLY A 298 4.04 -7.55 13.84
N PHE A 299 2.99 -6.81 14.21
CA PHE A 299 1.74 -7.38 14.71
C PHE A 299 0.53 -6.87 13.93
N CYS A 300 -0.39 -7.78 13.60
CA CYS A 300 -1.68 -7.46 12.99
C CYS A 300 -2.76 -7.53 14.08
N VAL A 301 -3.38 -6.39 14.38
CA VAL A 301 -4.32 -6.25 15.50
C VAL A 301 -5.72 -5.90 15.01
N ASN A 302 -6.75 -6.15 15.84
CA ASN A 302 -8.15 -5.97 15.45
C ASN A 302 -8.83 -4.79 16.15
N ASN A 303 -8.20 -4.20 17.15
CA ASN A 303 -8.73 -3.10 17.94
C ASN A 303 -7.61 -2.29 18.64
N ASP A 304 -8.00 -1.20 19.28
CA ASP A 304 -7.12 -0.29 20.03
C ASP A 304 -6.44 -0.95 21.24
N ARG A 305 -7.17 -1.82 21.97
CA ARG A 305 -6.63 -2.52 23.15
C ARG A 305 -5.49 -3.48 22.77
N ASP A 306 -5.63 -4.20 21.66
CA ASP A 306 -4.58 -5.08 21.20
C ASP A 306 -3.42 -4.29 20.61
N MET A 307 -3.69 -3.16 19.94
CA MET A 307 -2.66 -2.21 19.51
C MET A 307 -1.84 -1.70 20.72
N PHE A 308 -2.51 -1.27 21.78
CA PHE A 308 -1.85 -0.85 23.04
C PHE A 308 -0.98 -1.98 23.64
N LYS A 309 -1.49 -3.22 23.71
CA LYS A 309 -0.71 -4.36 24.23
C LYS A 309 0.57 -4.59 23.42
N CYS A 310 0.47 -4.52 22.09
CA CYS A 310 1.61 -4.67 21.20
C CYS A 310 2.60 -3.50 21.33
N MET A 311 2.13 -2.26 21.45
CA MET A 311 2.98 -1.11 21.71
C MET A 311 3.75 -1.27 23.02
N ARG A 312 3.07 -1.65 24.11
CA ARG A 312 3.70 -1.91 25.41
C ARG A 312 4.73 -3.04 25.32
N LYS A 313 4.41 -4.14 24.64
CA LYS A 313 5.32 -5.27 24.45
C LYS A 313 6.60 -4.82 23.73
N LEU A 314 6.45 -4.07 22.63
CA LEU A 314 7.60 -3.58 21.86
C LEU A 314 8.39 -2.49 22.58
N TYR A 315 7.77 -1.71 23.45
CA TYR A 315 8.47 -0.78 24.34
C TYR A 315 9.37 -1.51 25.35
N GLN A 316 8.84 -2.56 25.95
CA GLN A 316 9.52 -3.34 27.01
C GLN A 316 10.61 -4.27 26.46
N ASP A 317 10.56 -4.63 25.17
CA ASP A 317 11.48 -5.58 24.57
C ASP A 317 12.16 -5.02 23.30
N PRO A 318 13.29 -4.29 23.48
CA PRO A 318 14.09 -3.80 22.35
C PRO A 318 14.63 -4.89 21.44
N SER A 319 14.92 -6.08 21.98
CA SER A 319 15.43 -7.22 21.21
C SER A 319 14.37 -7.72 20.23
N LEU A 320 13.12 -7.85 20.70
CA LEU A 320 11.99 -8.21 19.86
C LEU A 320 11.74 -7.17 18.76
N ARG A 321 11.89 -5.86 19.07
CA ARG A 321 11.80 -4.81 18.05
C ARG A 321 12.82 -5.02 16.93
N ALA A 322 14.07 -5.26 17.29
CA ALA A 322 15.16 -5.49 16.34
C ALA A 322 14.93 -6.76 15.51
N GLU A 323 14.48 -7.85 16.16
CA GLU A 323 14.16 -9.12 15.49
C GLU A 323 13.04 -8.96 14.45
N LEU A 324 11.91 -8.35 14.85
CA LEU A 324 10.79 -8.13 13.93
C LEU A 324 11.15 -7.16 12.79
N GLY A 325 11.95 -6.14 13.07
CA GLY A 325 12.45 -5.24 12.02
C GLY A 325 13.31 -5.97 10.99
N ALA A 326 14.27 -6.78 11.42
CA ALA A 326 15.14 -7.56 10.55
C ALA A 326 14.34 -8.60 9.73
N LYS A 327 13.49 -9.40 10.37
CA LYS A 327 12.62 -10.37 9.69
C LYS A 327 11.66 -9.70 8.70
N GLY A 328 11.12 -8.54 9.08
CA GLY A 328 10.27 -7.73 8.21
C GLY A 328 10.99 -7.31 6.95
N ARG A 329 12.23 -6.80 7.07
CA ARG A 329 13.07 -6.46 5.92
C ARG A 329 13.32 -7.66 5.00
N GLU A 330 13.72 -8.79 5.56
CA GLU A 330 13.92 -10.04 4.80
C GLU A 330 12.66 -10.46 4.05
N ARG A 331 11.50 -10.37 4.70
CA ARG A 331 10.20 -10.64 4.09
C ARG A 331 9.95 -9.74 2.88
N ILE A 332 10.10 -8.43 3.02
CA ILE A 332 9.87 -7.50 1.90
C ILE A 332 10.80 -7.80 0.74
N ILE A 333 12.08 -7.99 0.98
CA ILE A 333 13.07 -8.34 -0.06
C ILE A 333 12.70 -9.66 -0.74
N SER A 334 12.31 -10.67 0.03
CA SER A 334 12.02 -12.01 -0.52
C SER A 334 10.78 -12.04 -1.40
N ILE A 335 9.76 -11.23 -1.10
CA ILE A 335 8.44 -11.30 -1.75
C ILE A 335 8.24 -10.18 -2.77
N TYR A 336 8.65 -8.92 -2.43
CA TYR A 336 8.23 -7.71 -3.13
C TYR A 336 9.34 -7.03 -3.93
N ASP A 337 10.54 -7.63 -4.03
CA ASP A 337 11.64 -7.09 -4.84
C ASP A 337 11.19 -6.77 -6.27
N SER A 338 11.49 -5.55 -6.72
CA SER A 338 10.97 -5.01 -7.98
C SER A 338 11.40 -5.83 -9.20
N ILE A 339 12.64 -6.31 -9.22
CA ILE A 339 13.15 -7.13 -10.33
C ILE A 339 12.48 -8.51 -10.35
N LYS A 340 12.27 -9.10 -9.17
CA LYS A 340 11.58 -10.38 -9.03
C LYS A 340 10.13 -10.29 -9.51
N ILE A 341 9.40 -9.26 -9.06
CA ILE A 341 7.99 -9.04 -9.46
C ILE A 341 7.87 -8.76 -10.96
N ALA A 342 8.75 -7.91 -11.52
CA ALA A 342 8.75 -7.64 -12.96
C ALA A 342 9.07 -8.89 -13.78
N LYS A 343 10.04 -9.73 -13.39
CA LYS A 343 10.31 -11.03 -14.02
C LYS A 343 9.08 -11.93 -13.98
N GLN A 344 8.42 -12.02 -12.83
CA GLN A 344 7.22 -12.84 -12.64
C GLN A 344 6.08 -12.36 -13.55
N SER A 345 5.84 -11.05 -13.69
CA SER A 345 4.83 -10.52 -14.60
C SER A 345 5.07 -10.93 -16.05
N LEU A 346 6.33 -10.91 -16.49
CA LEU A 346 6.71 -11.30 -17.85
C LEU A 346 6.68 -12.82 -18.05
N SER A 347 7.06 -13.63 -17.08
CA SER A 347 6.97 -15.09 -17.16
C SER A 347 5.53 -15.55 -17.37
N TYR A 348 4.57 -14.88 -16.76
CA TYR A 348 3.15 -15.14 -16.97
C TYR A 348 2.69 -14.96 -18.41
N LEU A 349 3.37 -14.14 -19.21
CA LEU A 349 3.05 -13.93 -20.61
C LEU A 349 3.66 -15.00 -21.53
N ILE A 350 4.79 -15.58 -21.12
CA ILE A 350 5.59 -16.53 -21.91
C ILE A 350 5.15 -17.97 -21.68
N ASP A 351 5.02 -18.37 -20.42
CA ASP A 351 4.93 -19.79 -20.05
C ASP A 351 3.49 -20.31 -19.95
N GLY A 352 2.49 -19.43 -20.00
CA GLY A 352 1.09 -19.79 -19.74
C GLY A 352 0.90 -20.45 -18.38
N ILE A 353 0.00 -19.96 -17.53
CA ILE A 353 -0.13 -20.43 -16.15
C ILE A 353 -1.33 -21.32 -15.97
N ALA A 354 -1.16 -22.38 -15.17
CA ALA A 354 -2.28 -23.02 -14.49
C ALA A 354 -2.86 -22.00 -13.49
N ILE A 355 -4.05 -21.48 -13.77
CA ILE A 355 -4.73 -20.47 -12.97
C ILE A 355 -5.04 -21.01 -11.59
N SER A 356 -4.73 -20.21 -10.61
CA SER A 356 -4.67 -20.50 -9.19
C SER A 356 -6.00 -20.99 -8.58
N GLN A 357 -5.83 -21.72 -7.50
CA GLN A 357 -6.89 -22.27 -6.66
C GLN A 357 -7.80 -21.19 -6.09
N LYS A 358 -9.08 -21.53 -5.97
CA LYS A 358 -10.11 -20.73 -5.33
C LYS A 358 -9.71 -20.38 -3.88
N ILE A 359 -9.39 -19.11 -3.63
CA ILE A 359 -9.01 -18.66 -2.30
C ILE A 359 -10.25 -18.71 -1.39
N LYS A 360 -10.11 -19.42 -0.25
CA LYS A 360 -11.16 -19.47 0.76
C LYS A 360 -11.03 -18.26 1.67
N LEU A 361 -12.13 -17.55 1.92
CA LEU A 361 -12.13 -16.35 2.79
C LEU A 361 -11.48 -16.61 4.17
N ASN A 362 -11.72 -17.79 4.75
CA ASN A 362 -11.17 -18.17 6.06
C ASN A 362 -9.64 -18.38 6.08
N SER A 363 -8.99 -18.52 4.92
CA SER A 363 -7.53 -18.66 4.82
C SER A 363 -6.80 -17.34 4.66
N LEU A 364 -7.53 -16.22 4.46
CA LEU A 364 -6.93 -14.91 4.29
C LEU A 364 -6.18 -14.45 5.55
N GLU A 365 -4.96 -13.94 5.37
CA GLU A 365 -4.08 -13.48 6.44
C GLU A 365 -4.78 -12.50 7.38
N GLY A 366 -5.48 -11.51 6.82
CA GLY A 366 -6.19 -10.49 7.59
C GLY A 366 -7.36 -10.98 8.45
N LEU A 367 -7.74 -12.26 8.36
CA LEU A 367 -8.78 -12.86 9.20
C LEU A 367 -8.25 -13.90 10.20
N LYS A 368 -6.96 -14.23 10.16
CA LYS A 368 -6.41 -15.29 11.02
C LYS A 368 -6.57 -15.00 12.51
N ASN A 369 -6.46 -13.72 12.90
CA ASN A 369 -6.48 -13.28 14.30
C ASN A 369 -7.88 -12.97 14.85
N PHE A 370 -8.95 -13.20 14.05
CA PHE A 370 -10.32 -13.10 14.54
C PHE A 370 -10.76 -14.42 15.18
N ASN A 371 -11.54 -14.36 16.28
CA ASN A 371 -12.19 -15.54 16.81
C ASN A 371 -13.26 -16.07 15.84
N SER A 372 -13.76 -17.28 16.06
CA SER A 372 -14.69 -17.95 15.14
C SER A 372 -16.00 -17.19 14.95
N PHE A 373 -16.51 -16.53 16.01
CA PHE A 373 -17.74 -15.74 15.96
C PHE A 373 -17.55 -14.46 15.16
N ASP A 374 -16.46 -13.71 15.46
CA ASP A 374 -16.15 -12.46 14.74
C ASP A 374 -15.85 -12.72 13.26
N LYS A 375 -15.15 -13.83 12.93
CA LYS A 375 -14.98 -14.28 11.54
C LYS A 375 -16.33 -14.47 10.85
N GLY A 376 -17.27 -15.15 11.49
CA GLY A 376 -18.61 -15.37 10.95
C GLY A 376 -19.34 -14.06 10.66
N VAL A 377 -19.27 -13.11 11.58
CA VAL A 377 -19.89 -11.78 11.43
C VAL A 377 -19.21 -10.99 10.30
N VAL A 378 -17.89 -10.96 10.25
CA VAL A 378 -17.14 -10.29 9.17
C VAL A 378 -17.48 -10.87 7.81
N VAL A 379 -17.50 -12.21 7.68
CA VAL A 379 -17.87 -12.92 6.45
C VAL A 379 -19.29 -12.57 6.02
N PHE A 380 -20.25 -12.58 6.94
CA PHE A 380 -21.64 -12.22 6.65
C PHE A 380 -21.76 -10.76 6.19
N LEU A 381 -21.12 -9.83 6.88
CA LEU A 381 -21.17 -8.41 6.54
C LEU A 381 -20.46 -8.09 5.22
N LEU A 382 -19.34 -8.75 4.92
CA LEU A 382 -18.70 -8.66 3.61
C LEU A 382 -19.61 -9.21 2.51
N TRP A 383 -20.27 -10.35 2.75
CA TRP A 383 -21.24 -10.92 1.81
C TRP A 383 -22.39 -9.94 1.56
N VAL A 384 -22.97 -9.34 2.61
CA VAL A 384 -24.03 -8.33 2.49
C VAL A 384 -23.53 -7.12 1.70
N LYS A 385 -22.33 -6.58 2.03
CA LYS A 385 -21.73 -5.43 1.35
C LYS A 385 -21.49 -5.70 -0.14
N LEU A 386 -21.03 -6.89 -0.50
CA LEU A 386 -20.74 -7.27 -1.88
C LEU A 386 -21.99 -7.58 -2.71
N LYS A 387 -23.06 -8.08 -2.09
CA LYS A 387 -24.29 -8.50 -2.79
C LYS A 387 -25.39 -7.42 -2.81
N VAL A 388 -25.37 -6.50 -1.87
CA VAL A 388 -26.44 -5.50 -1.69
C VAL A 388 -25.88 -4.08 -1.69
N LYS A 389 -25.73 -3.49 -2.87
CA LYS A 389 -25.21 -2.11 -3.06
C LYS A 389 -25.87 -1.05 -2.16
N PHE A 390 -27.12 -1.30 -1.69
CA PHE A 390 -27.90 -0.38 -0.87
C PHE A 390 -27.50 -0.37 0.63
N PHE A 391 -26.82 -1.40 1.13
CA PHE A 391 -26.57 -1.60 2.57
C PHE A 391 -25.22 -1.04 3.07
N HIS A 392 -24.51 -0.25 2.30
CA HIS A 392 -23.20 0.26 2.67
C HIS A 392 -23.19 1.04 4.02
N ARG A 393 -24.22 1.84 4.28
CA ARG A 393 -24.36 2.57 5.56
C ARG A 393 -24.79 1.67 6.72
N ALA A 394 -25.67 0.71 6.46
CA ALA A 394 -26.18 -0.18 7.51
C ALA A 394 -25.12 -1.21 7.95
N SER A 395 -24.31 -1.76 7.04
CA SER A 395 -23.24 -2.69 7.41
C SER A 395 -22.17 -2.02 8.30
N ASN A 396 -21.83 -0.77 8.04
CA ASN A 396 -20.91 -0.01 8.88
C ASN A 396 -21.49 0.25 10.29
N PHE A 397 -22.80 0.50 10.40
CA PHE A 397 -23.48 0.64 11.69
C PHE A 397 -23.44 -0.66 12.52
N PHE A 398 -23.68 -1.81 11.88
CA PHE A 398 -23.65 -3.12 12.55
C PHE A 398 -22.22 -3.49 12.99
N LEU A 399 -21.21 -3.25 12.16
CA LEU A 399 -19.78 -3.46 12.49
C LEU A 399 -19.38 -2.63 13.71
N LYS A 400 -19.79 -1.37 13.75
CA LYS A 400 -19.56 -0.47 14.90
C LYS A 400 -20.21 -1.01 16.18
N LYS A 401 -21.46 -1.42 16.09
CA LYS A 401 -22.28 -1.80 17.27
C LYS A 401 -21.89 -3.17 17.85
N PHE A 402 -21.57 -4.15 16.98
CA PHE A 402 -21.36 -5.54 17.40
C PHE A 402 -19.90 -5.94 17.55
N LEU A 403 -18.98 -5.33 16.83
CA LEU A 403 -17.57 -5.67 16.87
C LEU A 403 -16.69 -4.59 17.55
N GLY A 404 -17.31 -3.51 18.05
CA GLY A 404 -16.58 -2.43 18.73
C GLY A 404 -15.69 -1.60 17.82
N PHE A 405 -15.83 -1.72 16.48
CA PHE A 405 -15.08 -0.93 15.54
C PHE A 405 -15.60 0.51 15.51
N GLN A 406 -14.77 1.48 15.83
CA GLN A 406 -15.08 2.89 15.61
C GLN A 406 -14.68 3.27 14.18
N PHE A 407 -15.68 3.59 13.35
CA PHE A 407 -15.45 4.19 12.05
C PHE A 407 -15.44 5.71 12.25
N ASP A 408 -14.28 6.31 12.03
CA ASP A 408 -14.18 7.76 11.89
C ASP A 408 -14.52 8.12 10.44
N PHE A 409 -15.58 8.90 10.25
CA PHE A 409 -15.95 9.46 8.97
C PHE A 409 -15.22 10.77 8.73
#